data_f46517bebe020f75ebc1a7e26ba36c70
#
_entry.id   f46517bebe020f75ebc1a7e26ba36c70
#
_cell.length_a   1.000
_cell.length_b   1.000
_cell.length_c   1.000
_cell.angle_alpha   90.00
_cell.angle_beta   90.00
_cell.angle_gamma   90.00
#
_symmetry.space_group_name_H-M   'P 1'
#
loop_
_entity.id
_entity.type
_entity.pdbx_description
1 polymer ?
#
loop_
_entity_poly.entity_id
_entity_poly.type
_entity_poly.pdbx_seq_one_letter_code
_entity_poly.pdbx_strand_id
1 'polypeptide(L)'
;MNIERLNKLIGSYINNFEMINNEVHDENMKWKAIYHFKKNFNINATDFYEMFKYAMSESSIIINNGTVQPINGILKLIAHEPDTMRNLFAMLYEDDGGDLDNRQDRIERFVDETNKLLEKYERGKWKYKQDFRSVLAYLVFYKPEENYLYKSSQCQPFFRYLEYGEEIGYGQYFKLSRYYRMCDEVREKLSTDIDLMETHNTRWRTVGNTEDNLHILTFDLIYCSIVYSFYEFQNYQKIIKKSKSDLEQERIEAEIETKRSELAELENLLAEEQMKLDGIPDINIEGQNVRHKMFGLGTVVKQNGTYIEVAFAQKTSKFIVTMAFINGFLSSEDTSIVERCKMLESSIATCERLEKAIKTKQTEIDTLIAKLK
;
A
#
# COMPACT_ATOMS: atom_id res chain seq x y z
N MET A 1 27.46 -13.93 -7.62
CA MET A 1 27.32 -14.08 -6.14
C MET A 1 28.66 -14.41 -5.50
N ASN A 2 29.01 -13.77 -4.38
CA ASN A 2 30.22 -14.05 -3.60
C ASN A 2 29.99 -15.27 -2.68
N ILE A 3 30.50 -16.43 -3.10
CA ILE A 3 30.31 -17.72 -2.42
C ILE A 3 31.02 -17.76 -1.05
N GLU A 4 32.16 -17.12 -0.89
CA GLU A 4 32.88 -17.08 0.39
C GLU A 4 32.05 -16.36 1.46
N ARG A 5 31.42 -15.24 1.10
CA ARG A 5 30.52 -14.53 1.99
C ARG A 5 29.27 -15.35 2.32
N LEU A 6 28.68 -16.05 1.35
CA LEU A 6 27.55 -16.92 1.60
C LEU A 6 27.90 -18.05 2.57
N ASN A 7 29.05 -18.71 2.38
CA ASN A 7 29.52 -19.77 3.29
C ASN A 7 29.71 -19.25 4.74
N LYS A 8 30.19 -18.01 4.92
CA LYS A 8 30.30 -17.39 6.25
C LYS A 8 28.92 -17.17 6.88
N LEU A 9 27.92 -16.76 6.10
CA LEU A 9 26.54 -16.61 6.59
C LEU A 9 25.92 -17.96 6.97
N ILE A 10 26.15 -18.99 6.17
CA ILE A 10 25.69 -20.36 6.48
C ILE A 10 26.32 -20.83 7.80
N GLY A 11 27.63 -20.71 7.96
CA GLY A 11 28.30 -21.08 9.21
C GLY A 11 27.79 -20.29 10.42
N SER A 12 27.52 -18.99 10.26
CA SER A 12 26.92 -18.17 11.33
C SER A 12 25.50 -18.61 11.64
N TYR A 13 24.71 -18.98 10.65
CA TYR A 13 23.35 -19.49 10.83
C TYR A 13 23.35 -20.81 11.63
N ILE A 14 24.23 -21.76 11.27
CA ILE A 14 24.39 -23.04 11.97
C ILE A 14 24.77 -22.79 13.44
N ASN A 15 25.79 -21.95 13.68
CA ASN A 15 26.29 -21.66 15.02
C ASN A 15 25.27 -20.97 15.91
N ASN A 16 24.30 -20.26 15.34
CA ASN A 16 23.27 -19.55 16.11
C ASN A 16 21.90 -20.26 16.04
N PHE A 17 21.82 -21.47 15.49
CA PHE A 17 20.56 -22.14 15.21
C PHE A 17 19.68 -22.33 16.47
N GLU A 18 20.25 -22.72 17.59
CA GLU A 18 19.52 -22.87 18.86
C GLU A 18 18.99 -21.51 19.37
N MET A 19 19.79 -20.45 19.24
CA MET A 19 19.41 -19.11 19.68
C MET A 19 18.23 -18.56 18.85
N ILE A 20 18.30 -18.66 17.54
CA ILE A 20 17.25 -18.13 16.66
C ILE A 20 15.94 -18.94 16.72
N ASN A 21 15.98 -20.15 17.22
CA ASN A 21 14.81 -21.04 17.35
C ASN A 21 14.37 -21.30 18.80
N ASN A 22 14.89 -20.54 19.77
CA ASN A 22 14.45 -20.61 21.15
C ASN A 22 13.08 -19.92 21.35
N GLU A 23 12.52 -20.01 22.55
CA GLU A 23 11.20 -19.43 22.88
C GLU A 23 11.12 -17.90 22.73
N VAL A 24 12.27 -17.19 22.73
CA VAL A 24 12.31 -15.73 22.61
C VAL A 24 12.23 -15.28 21.15
N HIS A 25 12.91 -16.00 20.25
CA HIS A 25 13.02 -15.63 18.85
C HIS A 25 12.06 -16.40 17.94
N ASP A 26 11.89 -17.71 18.21
CA ASP A 26 10.99 -18.68 17.54
C ASP A 26 10.87 -18.51 16.01
N GLU A 27 12.02 -18.45 15.31
CA GLU A 27 12.01 -18.37 13.84
C GLU A 27 11.35 -19.61 13.19
N ASN A 28 11.21 -20.70 13.93
CA ASN A 28 10.43 -21.88 13.54
C ASN A 28 8.96 -21.59 13.24
N MET A 29 8.43 -20.50 13.76
CA MET A 29 7.04 -20.08 13.51
C MET A 29 6.72 -19.86 12.03
N LYS A 30 7.73 -19.56 11.16
CA LYS A 30 7.50 -19.43 9.72
C LYS A 30 6.93 -20.72 9.13
N TRP A 31 7.54 -21.85 9.49
CA TRP A 31 7.07 -23.18 9.05
C TRP A 31 5.72 -23.53 9.66
N LYS A 32 5.53 -23.25 10.96
CA LYS A 32 4.26 -23.49 11.66
C LYS A 32 3.11 -22.73 11.00
N ALA A 33 3.32 -21.44 10.73
CA ALA A 33 2.31 -20.59 10.10
C ALA A 33 1.94 -21.03 8.69
N ILE A 34 2.95 -21.39 7.86
CA ILE A 34 2.72 -21.87 6.50
C ILE A 34 1.99 -23.23 6.52
N TYR A 35 2.40 -24.14 7.40
CA TYR A 35 1.72 -25.41 7.56
C TYR A 35 0.28 -25.25 8.07
N HIS A 36 0.06 -24.39 9.05
CA HIS A 36 -1.27 -24.05 9.55
C HIS A 36 -2.18 -23.56 8.42
N PHE A 37 -1.69 -22.63 7.60
CA PHE A 37 -2.44 -22.13 6.45
C PHE A 37 -2.78 -23.24 5.46
N LYS A 38 -1.76 -24.00 4.99
CA LYS A 38 -1.99 -25.10 4.01
C LYS A 38 -3.02 -26.11 4.49
N LYS A 39 -3.05 -26.41 5.78
CA LYS A 39 -3.99 -27.36 6.38
C LYS A 39 -5.42 -26.83 6.44
N ASN A 40 -5.60 -25.53 6.61
CA ASN A 40 -6.89 -24.93 6.96
C ASN A 40 -7.50 -24.08 5.83
N PHE A 41 -6.72 -23.72 4.81
CA PHE A 41 -7.22 -22.94 3.69
C PHE A 41 -8.03 -23.81 2.72
N ASN A 42 -9.24 -23.38 2.44
CA ASN A 42 -10.11 -23.98 1.44
C ASN A 42 -10.85 -22.88 0.67
N ILE A 43 -10.46 -22.66 -0.59
CA ILE A 43 -11.04 -21.61 -1.44
C ILE A 43 -12.55 -21.83 -1.68
N ASN A 44 -13.04 -23.06 -1.56
CA ASN A 44 -14.45 -23.44 -1.75
C ASN A 44 -15.26 -23.48 -0.44
N ALA A 45 -14.70 -23.00 0.68
CA ALA A 45 -15.41 -22.94 1.95
C ALA A 45 -16.69 -22.09 1.83
N THR A 46 -17.79 -22.57 2.42
CA THR A 46 -19.08 -21.86 2.41
C THR A 46 -18.95 -20.51 3.11
N ASP A 47 -18.34 -20.50 4.30
CA ASP A 47 -17.95 -19.27 5.00
C ASP A 47 -16.50 -18.96 4.71
N PHE A 48 -16.27 -18.16 3.67
CA PHE A 48 -14.93 -17.79 3.25
C PHE A 48 -14.24 -16.85 4.24
N TYR A 49 -15.00 -16.04 4.97
CA TYR A 49 -14.46 -15.13 5.96
C TYR A 49 -13.87 -15.87 7.17
N GLU A 50 -14.65 -16.71 7.82
CA GLU A 50 -14.18 -17.44 9.00
C GLU A 50 -13.10 -18.46 8.64
N MET A 51 -13.19 -19.10 7.47
CA MET A 51 -12.14 -19.98 6.96
C MET A 51 -10.82 -19.23 6.77
N PHE A 52 -10.83 -18.09 6.05
CA PHE A 52 -9.62 -17.31 5.79
C PHE A 52 -9.02 -16.75 7.09
N LYS A 53 -9.84 -16.22 7.97
CA LYS A 53 -9.44 -15.71 9.27
C LYS A 53 -8.73 -16.79 10.10
N TYR A 54 -9.29 -18.00 10.13
CA TYR A 54 -8.69 -19.12 10.85
C TYR A 54 -7.40 -19.60 10.16
N ALA A 55 -7.39 -19.77 8.85
CA ALA A 55 -6.19 -20.17 8.12
C ALA A 55 -5.02 -19.17 8.30
N MET A 56 -5.31 -17.87 8.43
CA MET A 56 -4.32 -16.81 8.61
C MET A 56 -3.98 -16.49 10.09
N SER A 57 -4.56 -17.19 11.05
CA SER A 57 -4.43 -16.84 12.48
C SER A 57 -2.99 -16.85 12.99
N GLU A 58 -2.13 -17.73 12.48
CA GLU A 58 -0.72 -17.82 12.84
C GLU A 58 0.22 -16.98 11.93
N SER A 59 -0.33 -16.37 10.88
CA SER A 59 0.46 -15.73 9.82
C SER A 59 0.81 -14.26 10.09
N SER A 60 0.22 -13.65 11.12
CA SER A 60 0.32 -12.21 11.39
C SER A 60 1.76 -11.72 11.55
N ILE A 61 2.63 -12.50 12.15
CA ILE A 61 4.03 -12.12 12.40
C ILE A 61 4.88 -12.12 11.11
N ILE A 62 4.46 -12.88 10.09
CA ILE A 62 5.14 -12.90 8.79
C ILE A 62 4.72 -11.70 7.95
N ILE A 63 3.41 -11.41 7.90
CA ILE A 63 2.81 -10.42 6.99
C ILE A 63 2.56 -9.07 7.69
N ASN A 64 1.86 -9.08 8.82
CA ASN A 64 1.57 -7.85 9.55
C ASN A 64 2.82 -7.36 10.29
N ASN A 65 2.88 -6.06 10.49
CA ASN A 65 3.76 -5.45 11.48
C ASN A 65 2.92 -4.47 12.31
N GLY A 66 3.51 -3.81 13.30
CA GLY A 66 2.77 -2.88 14.16
C GLY A 66 2.05 -1.76 13.41
N THR A 67 2.51 -1.42 12.19
CA THR A 67 2.02 -0.29 11.41
C THR A 67 1.16 -0.74 10.22
N VAL A 68 1.58 -1.80 9.51
CA VAL A 68 0.93 -2.30 8.29
C VAL A 68 0.24 -3.63 8.58
N GLN A 69 -1.03 -3.74 8.23
CA GLN A 69 -1.93 -4.85 8.56
C GLN A 69 -2.69 -5.37 7.32
N PRO A 70 -1.99 -5.88 6.31
CA PRO A 70 -2.63 -6.28 5.05
C PRO A 70 -3.63 -7.44 5.23
N ILE A 71 -3.39 -8.39 6.16
CA ILE A 71 -4.36 -9.45 6.46
C ILE A 71 -5.70 -8.87 6.91
N ASN A 72 -5.67 -7.86 7.78
CA ASN A 72 -6.89 -7.19 8.22
C ASN A 72 -7.60 -6.49 7.05
N GLY A 73 -6.83 -5.94 6.10
CA GLY A 73 -7.38 -5.39 4.85
C GLY A 73 -8.14 -6.45 4.05
N ILE A 74 -7.53 -7.61 3.81
CA ILE A 74 -8.18 -8.73 3.12
C ILE A 74 -9.44 -9.20 3.85
N LEU A 75 -9.39 -9.35 5.18
CA LEU A 75 -10.57 -9.73 5.96
C LEU A 75 -11.72 -8.73 5.82
N LYS A 76 -11.43 -7.42 5.78
CA LYS A 76 -12.43 -6.39 5.50
C LYS A 76 -13.05 -6.55 4.11
N LEU A 77 -12.22 -6.80 3.10
CA LEU A 77 -12.70 -7.02 1.73
C LEU A 77 -13.54 -8.29 1.61
N ILE A 78 -13.13 -9.38 2.24
CA ILE A 78 -13.92 -10.63 2.26
C ILE A 78 -15.30 -10.39 2.92
N ALA A 79 -15.37 -9.60 4.00
CA ALA A 79 -16.62 -9.27 4.65
C ALA A 79 -17.59 -8.46 3.76
N HIS A 80 -17.07 -7.66 2.83
CA HIS A 80 -17.87 -6.86 1.90
C HIS A 80 -18.17 -7.59 0.59
N GLU A 81 -17.17 -8.27 0.03
CA GLU A 81 -17.24 -8.89 -1.30
C GLU A 81 -16.58 -10.29 -1.31
N PRO A 82 -17.17 -11.28 -0.60
CA PRO A 82 -16.55 -12.60 -0.45
C PRO A 82 -16.31 -13.31 -1.78
N ASP A 83 -17.22 -13.23 -2.74
CA ASP A 83 -17.07 -13.89 -4.03
C ASP A 83 -16.05 -13.20 -4.92
N THR A 84 -15.97 -11.88 -4.90
CA THR A 84 -14.93 -11.13 -5.60
C THR A 84 -13.55 -11.48 -5.06
N MET A 85 -13.41 -11.54 -3.73
CA MET A 85 -12.14 -11.90 -3.10
C MET A 85 -11.75 -13.37 -3.36
N ARG A 86 -12.73 -14.28 -3.36
CA ARG A 86 -12.52 -15.68 -3.75
C ARG A 86 -11.96 -15.79 -5.17
N ASN A 87 -12.56 -15.06 -6.12
CA ASN A 87 -12.10 -15.05 -7.51
C ASN A 87 -10.70 -14.43 -7.65
N LEU A 88 -10.38 -13.39 -6.88
CA LEU A 88 -9.04 -12.80 -6.87
C LEU A 88 -7.99 -13.78 -6.33
N PHE A 89 -8.30 -14.51 -5.26
CA PHE A 89 -7.40 -15.56 -4.76
C PHE A 89 -7.30 -16.74 -5.73
N ALA A 90 -8.39 -17.13 -6.39
CA ALA A 90 -8.34 -18.18 -7.42
C ALA A 90 -7.42 -17.78 -8.58
N MET A 91 -7.53 -16.55 -9.06
CA MET A 91 -6.65 -15.97 -10.09
C MET A 91 -5.20 -15.90 -9.60
N LEU A 92 -4.95 -15.48 -8.35
CA LEU A 92 -3.61 -15.39 -7.79
C LEU A 92 -2.92 -16.76 -7.70
N TYR A 93 -3.69 -17.80 -7.36
CA TYR A 93 -3.22 -19.17 -7.14
C TYR A 93 -3.26 -20.07 -8.38
N GLU A 94 -3.64 -19.51 -9.53
CA GLU A 94 -3.64 -20.24 -10.80
C GLU A 94 -2.24 -20.78 -11.11
N ASP A 95 -2.20 -21.97 -11.66
CA ASP A 95 -0.94 -22.59 -12.07
C ASP A 95 -0.40 -21.89 -13.32
N ASP A 96 0.84 -21.42 -13.25
CA ASP A 96 1.52 -20.72 -14.34
C ASP A 96 2.60 -21.60 -15.02
N GLY A 97 2.74 -22.86 -14.60
CA GLY A 97 3.78 -23.72 -15.14
C GLY A 97 5.21 -23.23 -14.92
N GLY A 98 5.41 -22.29 -13.95
CA GLY A 98 6.71 -21.67 -13.65
C GLY A 98 6.98 -20.39 -14.44
N ASP A 99 6.02 -19.85 -15.18
CA ASP A 99 6.13 -18.56 -15.86
C ASP A 99 6.06 -17.39 -14.85
N LEU A 100 7.26 -16.88 -14.49
CA LEU A 100 7.40 -15.83 -13.50
C LEU A 100 6.90 -14.45 -13.98
N ASP A 101 6.86 -14.19 -15.28
CA ASP A 101 6.31 -12.96 -15.82
C ASP A 101 4.77 -12.98 -15.69
N ASN A 102 4.12 -14.09 -16.04
CA ASN A 102 2.69 -14.29 -15.81
C ASN A 102 2.37 -14.22 -14.31
N ARG A 103 3.21 -14.81 -13.44
CA ARG A 103 3.04 -14.71 -11.97
C ARG A 103 3.15 -13.28 -11.49
N GLN A 104 4.10 -12.49 -12.00
CA GLN A 104 4.22 -11.07 -11.66
C GLN A 104 2.97 -10.29 -12.07
N ASP A 105 2.45 -10.50 -13.27
CA ASP A 105 1.23 -9.83 -13.75
C ASP A 105 0.03 -10.14 -12.84
N ARG A 106 -0.12 -11.40 -12.37
CA ARG A 106 -1.17 -11.77 -11.43
C ARG A 106 -1.00 -11.10 -10.05
N ILE A 107 0.23 -11.00 -9.57
CA ILE A 107 0.55 -10.29 -8.32
C ILE A 107 0.15 -8.82 -8.45
N GLU A 108 0.57 -8.15 -9.53
CA GLU A 108 0.26 -6.74 -9.80
C GLU A 108 -1.25 -6.53 -9.88
N ARG A 109 -1.95 -7.37 -10.64
CA ARG A 109 -3.40 -7.33 -10.73
C ARG A 109 -4.09 -7.55 -9.38
N PHE A 110 -3.62 -8.48 -8.57
CA PHE A 110 -4.16 -8.70 -7.22
C PHE A 110 -3.97 -7.48 -6.33
N VAL A 111 -2.77 -6.87 -6.35
CA VAL A 111 -2.47 -5.62 -5.63
C VAL A 111 -3.41 -4.50 -6.05
N ASP A 112 -3.55 -4.28 -7.36
CA ASP A 112 -4.37 -3.21 -7.91
C ASP A 112 -5.85 -3.38 -7.56
N GLU A 113 -6.43 -4.56 -7.82
CA GLU A 113 -7.85 -4.79 -7.59
C GLU A 113 -8.20 -4.76 -6.09
N THR A 114 -7.36 -5.34 -5.23
CA THR A 114 -7.60 -5.27 -3.78
C THR A 114 -7.47 -3.86 -3.25
N ASN A 115 -6.50 -3.06 -3.72
CA ASN A 115 -6.34 -1.68 -3.28
C ASN A 115 -7.46 -0.77 -3.80
N LYS A 116 -8.00 -1.00 -5.01
CA LYS A 116 -9.23 -0.33 -5.49
C LYS A 116 -10.43 -0.63 -4.58
N LEU A 117 -10.61 -1.89 -4.18
CA LEU A 117 -11.67 -2.28 -3.26
C LEU A 117 -11.46 -1.67 -1.86
N LEU A 118 -10.21 -1.61 -1.37
CA LEU A 118 -9.90 -0.95 -0.09
C LEU A 118 -10.21 0.55 -0.16
N GLU A 119 -9.94 1.21 -1.27
CA GLU A 119 -10.31 2.63 -1.43
C GLU A 119 -11.83 2.82 -1.44
N LYS A 120 -12.58 1.87 -1.98
CA LYS A 120 -14.05 1.88 -1.97
C LYS A 120 -14.65 1.69 -0.57
N TYR A 121 -14.14 0.73 0.21
CA TYR A 121 -14.76 0.32 1.47
C TYR A 121 -14.07 0.81 2.74
N GLU A 122 -12.75 1.05 2.68
CA GLU A 122 -11.89 1.41 3.82
C GLU A 122 -11.06 2.66 3.50
N ARG A 123 -11.67 3.63 2.86
CA ARG A 123 -11.02 4.85 2.36
C ARG A 123 -10.08 5.48 3.39
N GLY A 124 -8.87 5.81 2.94
CA GLY A 124 -7.85 6.43 3.78
C GLY A 124 -7.17 5.49 4.80
N LYS A 125 -7.50 4.19 4.79
CA LYS A 125 -6.88 3.20 5.70
C LYS A 125 -5.62 2.58 5.05
N TRP A 126 -4.60 3.38 4.82
CA TRP A 126 -3.34 2.98 4.21
C TRP A 126 -2.70 1.74 4.82
N LYS A 127 -2.89 1.48 6.12
CA LYS A 127 -2.38 0.31 6.83
C LYS A 127 -2.91 -1.03 6.31
N TYR A 128 -4.02 -1.03 5.57
CA TYR A 128 -4.65 -2.22 5.00
C TYR A 128 -4.20 -2.51 3.57
N LYS A 129 -3.49 -1.56 2.93
CA LYS A 129 -3.04 -1.70 1.54
C LYS A 129 -2.22 -2.96 1.33
N GLN A 130 -2.43 -3.57 0.17
CA GLN A 130 -1.66 -4.72 -0.31
C GLN A 130 -0.46 -4.24 -1.11
N ASP A 131 0.63 -4.96 -1.00
CA ASP A 131 1.87 -4.73 -1.75
C ASP A 131 2.49 -6.07 -2.19
N PHE A 132 3.58 -6.02 -2.96
CA PHE A 132 4.28 -7.23 -3.39
C PHE A 132 4.68 -8.13 -2.22
N ARG A 133 5.07 -7.57 -1.08
CA ARG A 133 5.47 -8.32 0.10
C ARG A 133 4.32 -9.15 0.67
N SER A 134 3.13 -8.55 0.80
CA SER A 134 1.96 -9.25 1.32
C SER A 134 1.46 -10.32 0.35
N VAL A 135 1.45 -10.01 -0.95
CA VAL A 135 0.94 -10.95 -1.96
C VAL A 135 1.89 -12.12 -2.18
N LEU A 136 3.21 -11.89 -2.18
CA LEU A 136 4.18 -12.99 -2.19
C LEU A 136 4.06 -13.90 -0.97
N ALA A 137 3.75 -13.35 0.20
CA ALA A 137 3.49 -14.18 1.37
C ALA A 137 2.24 -15.05 1.18
N TYR A 138 1.15 -14.54 0.59
CA TYR A 138 -0.02 -15.38 0.26
C TYR A 138 0.32 -16.52 -0.70
N LEU A 139 1.17 -16.27 -1.70
CA LEU A 139 1.66 -17.32 -2.60
C LEU A 139 2.48 -18.36 -1.87
N VAL A 140 3.38 -17.96 -0.97
CA VAL A 140 4.17 -18.89 -0.15
C VAL A 140 3.28 -19.72 0.78
N PHE A 141 2.27 -19.12 1.40
CA PHE A 141 1.33 -19.88 2.22
C PHE A 141 0.59 -20.96 1.42
N TYR A 142 0.26 -20.67 0.17
CA TYR A 142 -0.47 -21.60 -0.70
C TYR A 142 0.44 -22.65 -1.32
N LYS A 143 1.56 -22.23 -1.93
CA LYS A 143 2.56 -23.10 -2.60
C LYS A 143 3.98 -22.70 -2.16
N PRO A 144 4.41 -23.06 -0.94
CA PRO A 144 5.75 -22.76 -0.45
C PRO A 144 6.86 -23.40 -1.28
N GLU A 145 6.56 -24.49 -1.98
CA GLU A 145 7.44 -25.22 -2.86
C GLU A 145 7.79 -24.48 -4.16
N GLU A 146 7.07 -23.42 -4.50
CA GLU A 146 7.24 -22.65 -5.74
C GLU A 146 7.56 -21.17 -5.50
N ASN A 147 7.49 -20.71 -4.24
CA ASN A 147 7.52 -19.29 -3.95
C ASN A 147 8.46 -18.92 -2.81
N TYR A 148 9.01 -17.72 -2.87
CA TYR A 148 9.86 -17.15 -1.82
C TYR A 148 9.16 -16.01 -1.10
N LEU A 149 9.29 -15.98 0.23
CA LEU A 149 8.94 -14.81 1.03
C LEU A 149 9.85 -13.63 0.67
N TYR A 150 9.29 -12.43 0.67
CA TYR A 150 10.04 -11.21 0.36
C TYR A 150 9.85 -10.14 1.43
N LYS A 151 10.95 -9.59 1.92
CA LYS A 151 11.00 -8.37 2.74
C LYS A 151 12.16 -7.52 2.24
N SER A 152 11.89 -6.38 1.64
CA SER A 152 12.92 -5.53 1.01
C SER A 152 14.05 -5.15 1.96
N SER A 153 13.71 -4.84 3.22
CA SER A 153 14.68 -4.48 4.27
C SER A 153 15.65 -5.61 4.63
N GLN A 154 15.35 -6.86 4.32
CA GLN A 154 16.24 -8.00 4.50
C GLN A 154 16.86 -8.47 3.18
N CYS A 155 16.05 -8.61 2.13
CA CYS A 155 16.53 -9.17 0.86
C CYS A 155 17.52 -8.24 0.16
N GLN A 156 17.26 -6.93 0.08
CA GLN A 156 18.14 -5.98 -0.60
C GLN A 156 19.56 -5.93 0.02
N PRO A 157 19.73 -5.72 1.34
CA PRO A 157 21.07 -5.71 1.93
C PRO A 157 21.77 -7.07 1.85
N PHE A 158 21.03 -8.18 1.95
CA PHE A 158 21.60 -9.52 1.82
C PHE A 158 22.24 -9.73 0.44
N PHE A 159 21.49 -9.49 -0.64
CA PHE A 159 22.02 -9.67 -1.99
C PHE A 159 23.10 -8.66 -2.34
N ARG A 160 23.02 -7.43 -1.81
CA ARG A 160 24.12 -6.46 -1.93
C ARG A 160 25.40 -6.95 -1.23
N TYR A 161 25.27 -7.54 -0.03
CA TYR A 161 26.40 -8.14 0.68
C TYR A 161 27.03 -9.29 -0.12
N LEU A 162 26.23 -10.09 -0.80
CA LEU A 162 26.71 -11.16 -1.67
C LEU A 162 27.23 -10.66 -3.02
N GLU A 163 27.32 -9.35 -3.23
CA GLU A 163 27.87 -8.74 -4.46
C GLU A 163 27.13 -9.20 -5.73
N TYR A 164 25.81 -9.31 -5.66
CA TYR A 164 25.05 -9.47 -6.88
C TYR A 164 25.12 -8.18 -7.69
N GLY A 165 25.49 -8.30 -8.99
CA GLY A 165 25.63 -7.18 -9.91
C GLY A 165 24.30 -6.56 -10.38
N GLU A 166 23.17 -7.12 -9.96
CA GLU A 166 21.84 -6.66 -10.34
C GLU A 166 21.02 -6.34 -9.08
N GLU A 167 20.19 -5.30 -9.17
CA GLU A 167 19.23 -4.96 -8.13
C GLU A 167 17.87 -5.64 -8.38
N ILE A 168 17.20 -6.08 -7.32
CA ILE A 168 15.84 -6.65 -7.39
C ILE A 168 14.83 -5.59 -7.84
N GLY A 169 15.09 -4.31 -7.56
CA GLY A 169 14.17 -3.20 -7.74
C GLY A 169 13.25 -2.99 -6.53
N TYR A 170 12.52 -1.87 -6.54
CA TYR A 170 11.56 -1.46 -5.50
C TYR A 170 10.24 -1.06 -6.12
N GLY A 171 9.13 -1.28 -5.42
CA GLY A 171 7.81 -0.88 -5.88
C GLY A 171 7.51 -1.35 -7.31
N GLN A 172 7.14 -0.46 -8.20
CA GLN A 172 6.88 -0.76 -9.60
C GLN A 172 8.09 -1.27 -10.42
N TYR A 173 9.31 -1.10 -9.91
CA TYR A 173 10.54 -1.60 -10.54
C TYR A 173 10.96 -2.97 -10.01
N PHE A 174 10.22 -3.53 -9.06
CA PHE A 174 10.47 -4.88 -8.56
C PHE A 174 10.32 -5.89 -9.70
N LYS A 175 11.29 -6.81 -9.82
CA LYS A 175 11.28 -7.89 -10.81
C LYS A 175 11.33 -9.24 -10.13
N LEU A 176 10.20 -9.95 -10.21
CA LEU A 176 10.02 -11.27 -9.60
C LEU A 176 11.05 -12.28 -10.12
N SER A 177 11.25 -12.34 -11.43
CA SER A 177 12.19 -13.24 -12.07
C SER A 177 13.64 -13.03 -11.59
N ARG A 178 14.06 -11.78 -11.34
CA ARG A 178 15.37 -11.51 -10.74
C ARG A 178 15.45 -12.01 -9.30
N TYR A 179 14.45 -11.69 -8.51
CA TYR A 179 14.41 -12.09 -7.11
C TYR A 179 14.46 -13.61 -6.96
N TYR A 180 13.65 -14.33 -7.75
CA TYR A 180 13.60 -15.79 -7.70
C TYR A 180 14.92 -16.41 -8.16
N ARG A 181 15.50 -15.95 -9.28
CA ARG A 181 16.81 -16.40 -9.72
C ARG A 181 17.88 -16.26 -8.62
N MET A 182 17.93 -15.10 -7.96
CA MET A 182 18.89 -14.88 -6.87
C MET A 182 18.63 -15.80 -5.68
N CYS A 183 17.38 -16.05 -5.33
CA CYS A 183 17.01 -17.01 -4.29
C CYS A 183 17.36 -18.45 -4.69
N ASP A 184 17.13 -18.84 -5.95
CA ASP A 184 17.45 -20.17 -6.46
C ASP A 184 18.94 -20.47 -6.40
N GLU A 185 19.81 -19.48 -6.77
CA GLU A 185 21.26 -19.61 -6.65
C GLU A 185 21.71 -19.79 -5.19
N VAL A 186 21.07 -19.08 -4.24
CA VAL A 186 21.34 -19.29 -2.81
C VAL A 186 20.85 -20.67 -2.38
N ARG A 187 19.61 -21.05 -2.72
CA ARG A 187 19.00 -22.33 -2.37
C ARG A 187 19.79 -23.52 -2.88
N GLU A 188 20.31 -23.47 -4.11
CA GLU A 188 21.17 -24.49 -4.67
C GLU A 188 22.43 -24.69 -3.81
N LYS A 189 23.03 -23.59 -3.34
CA LYS A 189 24.18 -23.68 -2.45
C LYS A 189 23.81 -24.26 -1.09
N LEU A 190 22.65 -23.88 -0.50
CA LEU A 190 22.18 -24.44 0.76
C LEU A 190 21.96 -25.96 0.67
N SER A 191 21.39 -26.46 -0.44
CA SER A 191 21.09 -27.88 -0.64
C SER A 191 22.33 -28.77 -0.67
N THR A 192 23.51 -28.19 -0.94
CA THR A 192 24.79 -28.91 -0.99
C THR A 192 25.59 -28.83 0.30
N ASP A 193 25.15 -28.06 1.29
CA ASP A 193 25.83 -27.90 2.58
C ASP A 193 25.32 -28.93 3.59
N ILE A 194 26.15 -29.94 3.87
CA ILE A 194 25.77 -31.10 4.69
C ILE A 194 25.46 -30.67 6.14
N ASP A 195 26.31 -29.83 6.73
CA ASP A 195 26.16 -29.39 8.13
C ASP A 195 24.89 -28.54 8.30
N LEU A 196 24.58 -27.69 7.33
CA LEU A 196 23.35 -26.96 7.30
C LEU A 196 22.12 -27.87 7.20
N MET A 197 22.16 -28.85 6.30
CA MET A 197 21.05 -29.80 6.11
C MET A 197 20.81 -30.66 7.33
N GLU A 198 21.87 -31.14 8.00
CA GLU A 198 21.74 -31.85 9.26
C GLU A 198 21.13 -30.97 10.36
N THR A 199 21.61 -29.73 10.49
CA THR A 199 21.07 -28.76 11.42
C THR A 199 19.59 -28.44 11.13
N HIS A 200 19.27 -28.16 9.88
CA HIS A 200 17.90 -27.89 9.43
C HIS A 200 16.96 -29.06 9.71
N ASN A 201 17.40 -30.28 9.51
CA ASN A 201 16.61 -31.48 9.79
C ASN A 201 16.26 -31.68 11.26
N THR A 202 16.97 -31.07 12.20
CA THR A 202 16.56 -31.07 13.62
C THR A 202 15.29 -30.29 13.88
N ARG A 203 14.95 -29.32 13.02
CA ARG A 203 13.76 -28.46 13.11
C ARG A 203 12.45 -29.26 13.11
N TRP A 204 12.41 -30.39 12.39
CA TRP A 204 11.21 -31.22 12.27
C TRP A 204 10.68 -31.74 13.58
N ARG A 205 11.54 -31.91 14.58
CA ARG A 205 11.13 -32.31 15.92
C ARG A 205 10.27 -31.27 16.62
N THR A 206 10.47 -29.98 16.29
CA THR A 206 9.78 -28.86 16.89
C THR A 206 8.58 -28.41 16.03
N VAL A 207 8.74 -28.42 14.73
CA VAL A 207 7.72 -27.93 13.77
C VAL A 207 6.69 -29.00 13.41
N GLY A 208 7.10 -30.27 13.46
CA GLY A 208 6.21 -31.41 13.14
C GLY A 208 5.93 -31.62 11.66
N ASN A 209 6.56 -30.86 10.78
CA ASN A 209 6.41 -30.98 9.31
C ASN A 209 7.73 -30.67 8.60
N THR A 210 7.93 -31.23 7.41
CA THR A 210 9.16 -31.10 6.63
C THR A 210 9.00 -30.12 5.49
N GLU A 211 10.13 -29.57 5.06
CA GLU A 211 10.28 -28.76 3.85
C GLU A 211 11.26 -29.46 2.90
N ASP A 212 10.77 -29.91 1.74
CA ASP A 212 11.59 -30.69 0.81
C ASP A 212 12.37 -29.80 -0.20
N ASN A 213 11.99 -28.54 -0.34
CA ASN A 213 12.46 -27.66 -1.42
C ASN A 213 13.30 -26.45 -0.97
N LEU A 214 13.46 -26.24 0.32
CA LEU A 214 14.32 -25.22 0.95
C LEU A 214 13.97 -23.75 0.64
N HIS A 215 12.77 -23.44 0.13
CA HIS A 215 12.38 -22.08 -0.17
C HIS A 215 12.21 -21.24 1.11
N ILE A 216 11.62 -21.85 2.15
CA ILE A 216 11.46 -21.20 3.46
C ILE A 216 12.81 -21.05 4.13
N LEU A 217 13.66 -22.09 4.12
CA LEU A 217 15.02 -22.03 4.65
C LEU A 217 15.86 -20.94 3.97
N THR A 218 15.75 -20.81 2.63
CA THR A 218 16.44 -19.75 1.90
C THR A 218 16.07 -18.37 2.42
N PHE A 219 14.78 -18.11 2.56
CA PHE A 219 14.33 -16.82 3.13
C PHE A 219 14.72 -16.70 4.62
N ASP A 220 14.67 -17.77 5.39
CA ASP A 220 15.04 -17.76 6.81
C ASP A 220 16.52 -17.38 7.00
N LEU A 221 17.42 -17.95 6.18
CA LEU A 221 18.82 -17.54 6.15
C LEU A 221 18.97 -16.04 5.80
N ILE A 222 18.29 -15.57 4.75
CA ILE A 222 18.29 -14.15 4.35
C ILE A 222 17.85 -13.28 5.52
N TYR A 223 16.73 -13.61 6.12
CA TYR A 223 16.12 -12.88 7.23
C TYR A 223 17.04 -12.86 8.46
N CYS A 224 17.46 -14.02 8.92
CA CYS A 224 18.30 -14.18 10.11
C CYS A 224 19.67 -13.51 9.94
N SER A 225 20.27 -13.59 8.76
CA SER A 225 21.53 -12.93 8.46
C SER A 225 21.48 -11.43 8.72
N ILE A 226 20.37 -10.77 8.42
CA ILE A 226 20.19 -9.33 8.61
C ILE A 226 19.74 -9.02 10.05
N VAL A 227 18.71 -9.70 10.53
CA VAL A 227 18.09 -9.41 11.83
C VAL A 227 19.04 -9.69 12.98
N TYR A 228 19.81 -10.78 12.90
CA TYR A 228 20.77 -11.17 13.94
C TYR A 228 22.21 -10.78 13.60
N SER A 229 22.42 -9.98 12.54
CA SER A 229 23.72 -9.40 12.19
C SER A 229 24.84 -10.44 12.04
N PHE A 230 24.63 -11.50 11.25
CA PHE A 230 25.61 -12.58 11.01
C PHE A 230 26.83 -12.15 10.20
N TYR A 231 26.90 -10.91 9.80
CA TYR A 231 28.04 -10.34 9.08
C TYR A 231 29.20 -10.01 10.03
N GLU A 232 30.45 -10.24 9.61
CA GLU A 232 31.60 -9.82 10.39
C GLU A 232 31.63 -8.30 10.64
N PHE A 233 31.58 -7.95 11.90
CA PHE A 233 31.22 -6.67 12.47
C PHE A 233 32.13 -5.47 12.09
N GLN A 234 33.39 -5.68 11.67
CA GLN A 234 34.33 -4.56 11.56
C GLN A 234 34.25 -3.75 10.26
N ASN A 235 33.90 -4.38 9.13
CA ASN A 235 33.71 -3.66 7.88
C ASN A 235 32.25 -3.27 7.62
N TYR A 236 31.33 -4.00 8.18
CA TYR A 236 29.89 -3.75 8.01
C TYR A 236 29.38 -2.68 8.98
N GLN A 237 30.01 -2.49 10.14
CA GLN A 237 29.72 -1.31 10.97
C GLN A 237 30.12 0.01 10.31
N LYS A 238 31.05 0.01 9.35
CA LYS A 238 31.26 1.15 8.47
C LYS A 238 30.13 1.32 7.44
N ILE A 239 29.57 0.22 6.96
CA ILE A 239 28.41 0.19 6.06
C ILE A 239 27.11 0.42 6.87
N ILE A 240 26.97 -0.14 8.09
CA ILE A 240 25.85 0.11 9.00
C ILE A 240 25.97 1.45 9.76
N LYS A 241 27.19 1.98 10.00
CA LYS A 241 27.36 3.36 10.53
C LYS A 241 27.19 4.43 9.45
N LYS A 242 27.53 4.11 8.21
CA LYS A 242 26.94 4.79 7.05
C LYS A 242 25.44 4.62 7.05
N SER A 243 24.93 3.47 7.47
CA SER A 243 23.55 3.12 7.54
C SER A 243 22.72 3.75 8.68
N LYS A 244 23.24 4.37 9.72
CA LYS A 244 22.34 5.20 10.57
C LYS A 244 22.03 6.53 9.89
N SER A 245 22.98 7.09 9.17
CA SER A 245 22.74 8.23 8.28
C SER A 245 22.02 7.77 7.01
N ASP A 246 22.40 6.63 6.41
CA ASP A 246 21.82 6.10 5.19
C ASP A 246 20.41 5.50 5.46
N LEU A 247 20.16 4.85 6.59
CA LEU A 247 18.82 4.41 7.01
C LEU A 247 17.90 5.58 7.34
N GLU A 248 18.44 6.66 7.90
CA GLU A 248 17.67 7.89 8.10
C GLU A 248 17.43 8.59 6.76
N GLN A 249 18.40 8.57 5.84
CA GLN A 249 18.22 9.06 4.47
C GLN A 249 17.20 8.21 3.71
N GLU A 250 17.34 6.88 3.68
CA GLU A 250 16.37 5.96 3.05
C GLU A 250 14.97 6.10 3.67
N ARG A 251 14.89 6.32 4.98
CA ARG A 251 13.62 6.57 5.65
C ARG A 251 13.00 7.89 5.22
N ILE A 252 13.82 8.94 5.13
CA ILE A 252 13.36 10.26 4.67
C ILE A 252 12.99 10.19 3.18
N GLU A 253 13.76 9.50 2.34
CA GLU A 253 13.45 9.28 0.92
C GLU A 253 12.15 8.50 0.74
N ALA A 254 11.94 7.43 1.50
CA ALA A 254 10.69 6.66 1.49
C ALA A 254 9.49 7.50 1.97
N GLU A 255 9.70 8.37 2.97
CA GLU A 255 8.68 9.29 3.44
C GLU A 255 8.35 10.35 2.39
N ILE A 256 9.37 10.88 1.69
CA ILE A 256 9.19 11.81 0.57
C ILE A 256 8.39 11.16 -0.55
N GLU A 257 8.69 9.93 -0.93
CA GLU A 257 7.97 9.22 -2.00
C GLU A 257 6.51 8.97 -1.62
N THR A 258 6.26 8.58 -0.38
CA THR A 258 4.89 8.44 0.15
C THR A 258 4.13 9.76 0.05
N LYS A 259 4.76 10.87 0.48
CA LYS A 259 4.12 12.20 0.43
C LYS A 259 3.93 12.72 -1.00
N ARG A 260 4.81 12.36 -1.94
CA ARG A 260 4.63 12.66 -3.38
C ARG A 260 3.44 11.93 -3.96
N SER A 261 3.25 10.67 -3.59
CA SER A 261 2.07 9.90 -4.00
C SER A 261 0.78 10.53 -3.45
N GLU A 262 0.78 10.94 -2.17
CA GLU A 262 -0.36 11.63 -1.57
C GLU A 262 -0.62 13.00 -2.22
N LEU A 263 0.44 13.72 -2.62
CA LEU A 263 0.34 14.99 -3.34
C LEU A 263 -0.32 14.78 -4.71
N ALA A 264 0.13 13.78 -5.49
CA ALA A 264 -0.44 13.45 -6.78
C ALA A 264 -1.93 13.05 -6.68
N GLU A 265 -2.33 12.34 -5.61
CA GLU A 265 -3.74 12.04 -5.34
C GLU A 265 -4.57 13.31 -5.08
N LEU A 266 -4.03 14.27 -4.32
CA LEU A 266 -4.70 15.55 -4.06
C LEU A 266 -4.82 16.40 -5.33
N GLU A 267 -3.79 16.43 -6.17
CA GLU A 267 -3.79 17.13 -7.46
C GLU A 267 -4.82 16.54 -8.42
N ASN A 268 -4.95 15.20 -8.47
CA ASN A 268 -5.98 14.53 -9.25
C ASN A 268 -7.38 14.86 -8.74
N LEU A 269 -7.60 14.85 -7.42
CA LEU A 269 -8.88 15.23 -6.83
C LEU A 269 -9.24 16.69 -7.11
N LEU A 270 -8.24 17.57 -7.10
CA LEU A 270 -8.45 18.99 -7.45
C LEU A 270 -8.84 19.13 -8.93
N ALA A 271 -8.15 18.42 -9.84
CA ALA A 271 -8.47 18.43 -11.26
C ALA A 271 -9.89 17.91 -11.53
N GLU A 272 -10.30 16.81 -10.87
CA GLU A 272 -11.67 16.30 -10.98
C GLU A 272 -12.71 17.31 -10.47
N GLU A 273 -12.43 18.00 -9.36
CA GLU A 273 -13.37 18.98 -8.81
C GLU A 273 -13.42 20.26 -9.67
N GLN A 274 -12.30 20.66 -10.27
CA GLN A 274 -12.26 21.75 -11.24
C GLN A 274 -13.08 21.44 -12.50
N MET A 275 -12.98 20.19 -13.01
CA MET A 275 -13.82 19.74 -14.12
C MET A 275 -15.32 19.78 -13.78
N LYS A 276 -15.69 19.41 -12.54
CA LYS A 276 -17.08 19.54 -12.07
C LYS A 276 -17.51 20.99 -12.01
N LEU A 277 -16.64 21.86 -11.50
CA LEU A 277 -16.88 23.31 -11.40
C LEU A 277 -17.10 23.92 -12.78
N ASP A 278 -16.25 23.57 -13.77
CA ASP A 278 -16.36 24.01 -15.16
C ASP A 278 -17.63 23.48 -15.85
N GLY A 279 -18.10 22.31 -15.40
CA GLY A 279 -19.34 21.70 -15.91
C GLY A 279 -20.63 22.30 -15.33
N ILE A 280 -20.55 23.17 -14.30
CA ILE A 280 -21.72 23.83 -13.74
C ILE A 280 -22.16 24.96 -14.70
N PRO A 281 -23.40 24.91 -15.24
CA PRO A 281 -23.85 25.95 -16.15
C PRO A 281 -23.83 27.34 -15.51
N ASP A 282 -23.38 28.33 -16.27
CA ASP A 282 -23.36 29.74 -15.84
C ASP A 282 -24.72 30.16 -15.29
N ILE A 283 -24.68 30.77 -14.12
CA ILE A 283 -25.86 31.34 -13.50
C ILE A 283 -26.05 32.75 -14.06
N ASN A 284 -26.67 32.85 -15.26
CA ASN A 284 -27.06 34.12 -15.81
C ASN A 284 -28.55 34.37 -15.56
N ILE A 285 -28.84 35.38 -14.74
CA ILE A 285 -30.19 35.77 -14.32
C ILE A 285 -30.50 37.23 -14.66
N GLU A 286 -29.67 37.89 -15.49
CA GLU A 286 -29.94 39.24 -16.00
C GLU A 286 -31.29 39.29 -16.72
N GLY A 287 -32.11 40.25 -16.40
CA GLY A 287 -33.46 40.44 -16.91
C GLY A 287 -34.54 39.57 -16.20
N GLN A 288 -34.16 38.68 -15.28
CA GLN A 288 -35.14 37.85 -14.55
C GLN A 288 -35.76 38.59 -13.37
N ASN A 289 -36.98 38.21 -13.00
CA ASN A 289 -37.66 38.69 -11.81
C ASN A 289 -37.24 37.86 -10.60
N VAL A 290 -36.94 38.55 -9.50
CA VAL A 290 -36.58 37.96 -8.21
C VAL A 290 -37.37 38.58 -7.09
N ARG A 291 -37.59 37.85 -6.01
CA ARG A 291 -38.30 38.37 -4.83
C ARG A 291 -37.38 38.44 -3.64
N HIS A 292 -37.26 39.62 -3.05
CA HIS A 292 -36.55 39.82 -1.79
C HIS A 292 -37.52 39.85 -0.61
N LYS A 293 -37.13 39.28 0.54
CA LYS A 293 -37.99 39.19 1.72
C LYS A 293 -38.50 40.54 2.20
N MET A 294 -37.72 41.61 2.11
CA MET A 294 -38.06 42.95 2.60
C MET A 294 -38.46 43.92 1.49
N PHE A 295 -37.86 43.81 0.28
CA PHE A 295 -38.04 44.79 -0.80
C PHE A 295 -39.10 44.36 -1.84
N GLY A 296 -39.65 43.14 -1.68
CA GLY A 296 -40.65 42.63 -2.58
C GLY A 296 -40.08 42.17 -3.93
N LEU A 297 -40.86 42.36 -4.99
CA LEU A 297 -40.50 41.96 -6.36
C LEU A 297 -39.51 42.97 -6.93
N GLY A 298 -38.47 42.46 -7.58
CA GLY A 298 -37.48 43.28 -8.31
C GLY A 298 -36.99 42.55 -9.55
N THR A 299 -36.38 43.28 -10.46
CA THR A 299 -35.80 42.78 -11.69
C THR A 299 -34.29 42.90 -11.65
N VAL A 300 -33.56 41.85 -12.04
CA VAL A 300 -32.09 41.90 -12.19
C VAL A 300 -31.75 42.76 -13.41
N VAL A 301 -31.21 43.93 -13.18
CA VAL A 301 -30.92 44.93 -14.23
C VAL A 301 -29.50 44.80 -14.77
N LYS A 302 -28.63 44.15 -14.03
CA LYS A 302 -27.24 43.96 -14.43
C LYS A 302 -26.64 42.76 -13.69
N GLN A 303 -25.87 41.97 -14.42
CA GLN A 303 -25.00 40.96 -13.81
C GLN A 303 -23.55 41.17 -14.25
N ASN A 304 -22.62 41.13 -13.29
CA ASN A 304 -21.20 41.21 -13.55
C ASN A 304 -20.47 40.15 -12.70
N GLY A 305 -20.18 39.02 -13.33
CA GLY A 305 -19.61 37.84 -12.65
C GLY A 305 -20.51 37.34 -11.52
N THR A 306 -19.97 37.34 -10.31
CA THR A 306 -20.66 36.88 -9.09
C THR A 306 -21.66 37.89 -8.51
N TYR A 307 -21.71 39.12 -9.03
CA TYR A 307 -22.57 40.18 -8.54
C TYR A 307 -23.74 40.46 -9.46
N ILE A 308 -24.91 40.73 -8.86
CA ILE A 308 -26.10 41.23 -9.53
C ILE A 308 -26.57 42.53 -8.92
N GLU A 309 -27.14 43.39 -9.75
CA GLU A 309 -27.89 44.59 -9.34
C GLU A 309 -29.38 44.34 -9.58
N VAL A 310 -30.16 44.47 -8.53
CA VAL A 310 -31.61 44.22 -8.58
C VAL A 310 -32.33 45.55 -8.34
N ALA A 311 -33.13 45.96 -9.32
CA ALA A 311 -34.00 47.16 -9.21
C ALA A 311 -35.32 46.72 -8.51
N PHE A 312 -35.58 47.25 -7.34
CA PHE A 312 -36.84 47.17 -6.62
C PHE A 312 -37.61 48.50 -6.78
N ALA A 313 -38.88 48.49 -6.43
CA ALA A 313 -39.74 49.68 -6.52
C ALA A 313 -39.17 50.92 -5.83
N GLN A 314 -38.40 50.73 -4.74
CA GLN A 314 -37.89 51.82 -3.92
C GLN A 314 -36.40 52.10 -4.10
N LYS A 315 -35.60 51.13 -4.55
CA LYS A 315 -34.15 51.24 -4.70
C LYS A 315 -33.54 50.12 -5.55
N THR A 316 -32.36 50.38 -6.06
CA THR A 316 -31.50 49.31 -6.63
C THR A 316 -30.52 48.84 -5.56
N SER A 317 -30.31 47.55 -5.45
CA SER A 317 -29.40 46.92 -4.48
C SER A 317 -28.52 45.88 -5.16
N LYS A 318 -27.30 45.78 -4.69
CA LYS A 318 -26.29 44.85 -5.19
C LYS A 318 -26.21 43.62 -4.29
N PHE A 319 -26.13 42.41 -4.91
CA PHE A 319 -26.04 41.15 -4.19
C PHE A 319 -24.97 40.27 -4.82
N ILE A 320 -24.38 39.38 -4.02
CA ILE A 320 -23.64 38.20 -4.51
C ILE A 320 -24.65 37.14 -4.82
N VAL A 321 -24.67 36.62 -6.04
CA VAL A 321 -25.70 35.68 -6.54
C VAL A 321 -25.80 34.48 -5.61
N THR A 322 -24.71 33.74 -5.42
CA THR A 322 -24.70 32.51 -4.62
C THR A 322 -25.22 32.78 -3.19
N MET A 323 -24.65 33.75 -2.52
CA MET A 323 -25.03 34.10 -1.13
C MET A 323 -26.50 34.55 -1.01
N ALA A 324 -26.99 35.31 -2.00
CA ALA A 324 -28.36 35.83 -1.97
C ALA A 324 -29.41 34.70 -2.13
N PHE A 325 -29.14 33.74 -2.95
CA PHE A 325 -30.05 32.60 -3.16
C PHE A 325 -29.91 31.51 -2.10
N ILE A 326 -28.68 31.15 -1.73
CA ILE A 326 -28.44 30.09 -0.70
C ILE A 326 -29.01 30.51 0.65
N ASN A 327 -28.82 31.76 1.04
CA ASN A 327 -29.34 32.31 2.32
C ASN A 327 -30.81 32.74 2.25
N GLY A 328 -31.44 32.55 1.09
CA GLY A 328 -32.86 32.87 0.87
C GLY A 328 -33.18 34.35 1.02
N PHE A 329 -32.22 35.28 0.77
CA PHE A 329 -32.47 36.70 0.66
C PHE A 329 -33.24 36.99 -0.63
N LEU A 330 -32.88 36.30 -1.71
CA LEU A 330 -33.59 36.32 -2.98
C LEU A 330 -34.19 34.96 -3.29
N SER A 331 -35.34 34.96 -3.93
CA SER A 331 -35.97 33.76 -4.55
C SER A 331 -36.39 34.07 -5.96
N SER A 332 -36.35 33.05 -6.83
CA SER A 332 -36.80 33.07 -8.21
C SER A 332 -37.87 32.01 -8.43
N GLU A 333 -38.64 32.11 -9.50
CA GLU A 333 -39.54 31.06 -9.97
C GLU A 333 -38.75 29.85 -10.47
N ASP A 334 -37.54 30.06 -10.99
CA ASP A 334 -36.61 29.00 -11.34
C ASP A 334 -35.89 28.44 -10.09
N THR A 335 -36.42 27.35 -9.56
CA THR A 335 -35.87 26.66 -8.36
C THR A 335 -34.49 26.04 -8.61
N SER A 336 -34.09 25.81 -9.88
CA SER A 336 -32.79 25.25 -10.22
C SER A 336 -31.61 26.18 -9.91
N ILE A 337 -31.88 27.50 -9.81
CA ILE A 337 -30.86 28.51 -9.47
C ILE A 337 -30.25 28.24 -8.10
N VAL A 338 -31.07 27.90 -7.10
CA VAL A 338 -30.60 27.62 -5.75
C VAL A 338 -29.70 26.40 -5.72
N GLU A 339 -30.07 25.33 -6.46
CA GLU A 339 -29.28 24.11 -6.56
C GLU A 339 -27.94 24.37 -7.25
N ARG A 340 -27.95 25.11 -8.36
CA ARG A 340 -26.71 25.51 -9.06
C ARG A 340 -25.83 26.38 -8.17
N CYS A 341 -26.38 27.34 -7.43
CA CYS A 341 -25.64 28.15 -6.47
C CYS A 341 -24.98 27.28 -5.40
N LYS A 342 -25.69 26.28 -4.84
CA LYS A 342 -25.14 25.36 -3.83
C LYS A 342 -24.04 24.49 -4.41
N MET A 343 -24.22 23.95 -5.60
CA MET A 343 -23.19 23.16 -6.28
C MET A 343 -21.93 23.99 -6.50
N LEU A 344 -22.07 25.21 -7.03
CA LEU A 344 -20.97 26.14 -7.29
C LEU A 344 -20.18 26.44 -6.00
N GLU A 345 -20.87 26.81 -4.92
CA GLU A 345 -20.25 27.15 -3.63
C GLU A 345 -19.56 25.92 -2.99
N SER A 346 -20.19 24.75 -3.07
CA SER A 346 -19.62 23.49 -2.59
C SER A 346 -18.34 23.09 -3.34
N SER A 347 -18.35 23.21 -4.67
CA SER A 347 -17.18 22.89 -5.49
C SER A 347 -16.05 23.91 -5.29
N ILE A 348 -16.35 25.20 -5.20
CA ILE A 348 -15.35 26.24 -4.88
C ILE A 348 -14.71 25.95 -3.52
N ALA A 349 -15.51 25.73 -2.47
CA ALA A 349 -15.00 25.44 -1.14
C ALA A 349 -14.16 24.14 -1.09
N THR A 350 -14.51 23.16 -1.92
CA THR A 350 -13.74 21.92 -2.04
C THR A 350 -12.41 22.16 -2.74
N CYS A 351 -12.39 22.93 -3.83
CA CYS A 351 -11.15 23.32 -4.52
C CYS A 351 -10.20 24.10 -3.57
N GLU A 352 -10.69 25.10 -2.87
CA GLU A 352 -9.89 25.88 -1.90
C GLU A 352 -9.29 24.99 -0.80
N ARG A 353 -10.07 24.02 -0.31
CA ARG A 353 -9.58 23.06 0.70
C ARG A 353 -8.49 22.15 0.14
N LEU A 354 -8.66 21.68 -1.09
CA LEU A 354 -7.68 20.82 -1.77
C LEU A 354 -6.39 21.59 -2.08
N GLU A 355 -6.49 22.80 -2.59
CA GLU A 355 -5.33 23.69 -2.83
C GLU A 355 -4.52 23.95 -1.55
N LYS A 356 -5.21 24.20 -0.43
CA LYS A 356 -4.56 24.35 0.85
C LYS A 356 -3.86 23.08 1.32
N ALA A 357 -4.49 21.91 1.11
CA ALA A 357 -3.90 20.61 1.44
C ALA A 357 -2.66 20.31 0.58
N ILE A 358 -2.72 20.58 -0.73
CA ILE A 358 -1.60 20.48 -1.68
C ILE A 358 -0.42 21.35 -1.21
N LYS A 359 -0.67 22.61 -0.91
CA LYS A 359 0.37 23.53 -0.44
C LYS A 359 1.02 23.05 0.87
N THR A 360 0.22 22.52 1.79
CA THR A 360 0.73 21.96 3.05
C THR A 360 1.62 20.74 2.77
N LYS A 361 1.16 19.82 1.89
CA LYS A 361 1.89 18.62 1.54
C LYS A 361 3.21 18.94 0.84
N GLN A 362 3.21 19.92 -0.07
CA GLN A 362 4.42 20.40 -0.73
C GLN A 362 5.43 20.94 0.29
N THR A 363 4.98 21.71 1.27
CA THR A 363 5.84 22.25 2.34
C THR A 363 6.45 21.12 3.20
N GLU A 364 5.68 20.07 3.48
CA GLU A 364 6.18 18.89 4.19
C GLU A 364 7.29 18.17 3.39
N ILE A 365 7.10 17.99 2.08
CA ILE A 365 8.10 17.41 1.17
C ILE A 365 9.37 18.26 1.16
N ASP A 366 9.24 19.57 1.00
CA ASP A 366 10.37 20.50 0.96
C ASP A 366 11.16 20.47 2.28
N THR A 367 10.45 20.34 3.41
CA THR A 367 11.07 20.20 4.74
C THR A 367 11.86 18.90 4.87
N LEU A 368 11.36 17.79 4.32
CA LEU A 368 12.07 16.50 4.31
C LEU A 368 13.28 16.54 3.38
N ILE A 369 13.14 17.14 2.19
CA ILE A 369 14.26 17.34 1.25
C ILE A 369 15.37 18.18 1.88
N ALA A 370 15.02 19.20 2.67
CA ALA A 370 16.01 20.03 3.37
C ALA A 370 16.81 19.23 4.43
N LYS A 371 16.25 18.15 4.98
CA LYS A 371 16.95 17.25 5.92
C LYS A 371 17.93 16.28 5.23
N LEU A 372 17.79 16.08 3.91
CA LEU A 372 18.70 15.25 3.11
C LEU A 372 19.96 16.02 2.64
N LYS A 373 19.97 17.35 2.75
CA LYS A 373 21.11 18.23 2.43
C LYS A 373 21.97 18.45 3.67
#